data_13e49a88cfb78b364ee323cb82f366d9
#
_entry.id   13e49a88cfb78b364ee323cb82f366d9
#
_cell.length_a   1.000
_cell.length_b   1.000
_cell.length_c   1.000
_cell.angle_alpha   90.00
_cell.angle_beta   90.00
_cell.angle_gamma   90.00
#
_symmetry.space_group_name_H-M   'P 1'
#
loop_
_entity.id
_entity.type
_entity.pdbx_description
1 polymer ?
#
loop_
_entity_poly.entity_id
_entity_poly.type
_entity_poly.pdbx_seq_one_letter_code
_entity_poly.pdbx_strand_id
1 'polypeptide(L)'
;MAVVWQRQEDGVLYQVHRRGDRMRLFANGVQHSEFHPRRLVTGSVWDLLWLPALLSEPERFRRVLILGLGGGTLLPPIRALLAPDKLIAVELDPHHLAVAREVFSVVGEGEQTVLGDAVAWLNAYDGEPFDLIIEDLFAPDNDVVSRAVPADRSWVRPLARHVSER
;
A
#
# COMPACT_ATOMS: atom_id res chain seq x y z
N MET A 1 11.40 -18.48 -12.67
CA MET A 1 11.23 -17.37 -11.74
C MET A 1 12.42 -17.42 -10.78
N ALA A 2 13.14 -16.34 -10.56
CA ALA A 2 14.34 -16.31 -9.71
C ALA A 2 14.03 -15.54 -8.43
N VAL A 3 14.55 -15.99 -7.28
CA VAL A 3 14.57 -15.22 -6.04
C VAL A 3 15.72 -14.21 -6.17
N VAL A 4 15.41 -12.92 -6.08
CA VAL A 4 16.39 -11.83 -6.21
C VAL A 4 16.70 -11.15 -4.87
N TRP A 5 15.86 -11.37 -3.87
CA TRP A 5 16.04 -10.93 -2.51
C TRP A 5 15.30 -11.87 -1.57
N GLN A 6 15.87 -12.14 -0.40
CA GLN A 6 15.17 -12.89 0.65
C GLN A 6 15.68 -12.50 2.03
N ARG A 7 14.80 -12.64 3.01
CA ARG A 7 15.09 -12.50 4.44
C ARG A 7 14.22 -13.46 5.24
N GLN A 8 14.76 -14.01 6.32
CA GLN A 8 14.00 -14.78 7.29
C GLN A 8 14.15 -14.13 8.65
N GLU A 9 13.02 -13.80 9.28
CA GLU A 9 12.97 -13.17 10.60
C GLU A 9 11.67 -13.58 11.30
N ASP A 10 11.74 -13.89 12.59
CA ASP A 10 10.61 -14.29 13.45
C ASP A 10 9.72 -15.41 12.86
N GLY A 11 10.34 -16.39 12.17
CA GLY A 11 9.64 -17.50 11.55
C GLY A 11 8.97 -17.19 10.21
N VAL A 12 9.06 -15.94 9.72
CA VAL A 12 8.54 -15.54 8.42
C VAL A 12 9.66 -15.52 7.39
N LEU A 13 9.42 -16.17 6.24
CA LEU A 13 10.30 -16.12 5.09
C LEU A 13 9.77 -15.11 4.08
N TYR A 14 10.48 -13.99 3.95
CA TYR A 14 10.23 -12.95 2.95
C TYR A 14 11.05 -13.21 1.71
N GLN A 15 10.42 -13.14 0.54
CA GLN A 15 11.11 -13.33 -0.74
C GLN A 15 10.61 -12.36 -1.81
N VAL A 16 11.52 -11.82 -2.59
CA VAL A 16 11.17 -11.16 -3.84
C VAL A 16 11.52 -12.06 -5.01
N HIS A 17 10.52 -12.42 -5.77
CA HIS A 17 10.64 -13.24 -6.98
C HIS A 17 10.58 -12.35 -8.22
N ARG A 18 11.49 -12.59 -9.17
CA ARG A 18 11.56 -11.88 -10.45
C ARG A 18 11.30 -12.80 -11.63
N ARG A 19 10.46 -12.32 -12.56
CA ARG A 19 10.24 -12.94 -13.88
C ARG A 19 10.22 -11.85 -14.95
N GLY A 20 11.30 -11.77 -15.74
CA GLY A 20 11.53 -10.61 -16.63
C GLY A 20 11.66 -9.34 -15.79
N ASP A 21 10.87 -8.32 -16.11
CA ASP A 21 10.84 -7.07 -15.36
C ASP A 21 9.87 -7.07 -14.17
N ARG A 22 8.99 -8.06 -14.10
CA ARG A 22 8.01 -8.20 -13.02
C ARG A 22 8.67 -8.73 -11.76
N MET A 23 8.45 -8.06 -10.64
CA MET A 23 8.87 -8.48 -9.30
C MET A 23 7.64 -8.66 -8.40
N ARG A 24 7.71 -9.64 -7.50
CA ARG A 24 6.64 -9.94 -6.54
C ARG A 24 7.22 -10.22 -5.17
N LEU A 25 6.65 -9.59 -4.16
CA LEU A 25 6.96 -9.83 -2.76
C LEU A 25 6.05 -10.92 -2.20
N PHE A 26 6.66 -11.87 -1.51
CA PHE A 26 5.97 -12.93 -0.79
C PHE A 26 6.44 -12.95 0.67
N ALA A 27 5.51 -13.25 1.59
CA ALA A 27 5.79 -13.62 2.97
C ALA A 27 5.15 -14.99 3.22
N ASN A 28 5.95 -15.99 3.60
CA ASN A 28 5.54 -17.40 3.77
C ASN A 28 4.72 -17.93 2.56
N GLY A 29 5.13 -17.57 1.33
CA GLY A 29 4.46 -17.99 0.11
C GLY A 29 3.20 -17.21 -0.28
N VAL A 30 2.71 -16.34 0.58
CA VAL A 30 1.58 -15.44 0.28
C VAL A 30 2.11 -14.19 -0.44
N GLN A 31 1.49 -13.81 -1.56
CA GLN A 31 1.87 -12.61 -2.31
C GLN A 31 1.30 -11.36 -1.64
N HIS A 32 2.19 -10.41 -1.30
CA HIS A 32 1.86 -9.14 -0.67
C HIS A 32 2.02 -7.93 -1.59
N SER A 33 2.75 -8.06 -2.69
CA SER A 33 2.94 -6.94 -3.62
C SER A 33 3.41 -7.41 -4.98
N GLU A 34 3.19 -6.55 -5.96
CA GLU A 34 3.72 -6.71 -7.31
C GLU A 34 4.26 -5.37 -7.83
N PHE A 35 5.37 -5.41 -8.54
CA PHE A 35 5.98 -4.24 -9.16
C PHE A 35 6.42 -4.55 -10.59
N HIS A 36 6.24 -3.57 -11.48
CA HIS A 36 6.77 -3.59 -12.84
C HIS A 36 7.28 -2.19 -13.22
N PRO A 37 8.57 -2.04 -13.60
CA PRO A 37 9.18 -0.71 -13.77
C PRO A 37 8.62 0.12 -14.92
N ARG A 38 7.91 -0.52 -15.87
CA ARG A 38 7.37 0.14 -17.08
C ARG A 38 5.85 0.05 -17.21
N ARG A 39 5.15 -0.47 -16.20
CA ARG A 39 3.68 -0.62 -16.26
C ARG A 39 3.07 -0.15 -14.95
N LEU A 40 2.13 0.77 -15.06
CA LEU A 40 1.33 1.22 -13.92
C LEU A 40 0.21 0.20 -13.60
N VAL A 41 -0.42 -0.33 -14.65
CA VAL A 41 -1.42 -1.39 -14.52
C VAL A 41 -0.72 -2.74 -14.52
N THR A 42 -0.84 -3.48 -13.44
CA THR A 42 -0.18 -4.77 -13.23
C THR A 42 -1.04 -5.96 -13.68
N GLY A 43 -2.37 -5.78 -13.73
CA GLY A 43 -3.37 -6.83 -13.95
C GLY A 43 -3.64 -7.64 -12.66
N SER A 44 -3.30 -7.08 -11.50
CA SER A 44 -3.52 -7.68 -10.19
C SER A 44 -4.68 -7.02 -9.44
N VAL A 45 -5.05 -7.60 -8.30
CA VAL A 45 -6.13 -7.09 -7.45
C VAL A 45 -5.88 -5.65 -6.97
N TRP A 46 -4.62 -5.25 -6.79
CA TRP A 46 -4.26 -3.90 -6.34
C TRP A 46 -4.66 -2.80 -7.33
N ASP A 47 -4.79 -3.11 -8.61
CA ASP A 47 -5.27 -2.14 -9.60
C ASP A 47 -6.70 -1.67 -9.27
N LEU A 48 -7.53 -2.54 -8.68
CA LEU A 48 -8.90 -2.21 -8.30
C LEU A 48 -8.98 -1.19 -7.15
N LEU A 49 -7.91 -0.99 -6.39
CA LEU A 49 -7.88 -0.07 -5.26
C LEU A 49 -7.73 1.40 -5.71
N TRP A 50 -7.06 1.66 -6.81
CA TRP A 50 -6.82 3.02 -7.30
C TRP A 50 -7.60 3.37 -8.57
N LEU A 51 -7.96 2.39 -9.42
CA LEU A 51 -8.72 2.62 -10.65
C LEU A 51 -10.03 3.41 -10.43
N PRO A 52 -10.81 3.20 -9.34
CA PRO A 52 -12.01 4.00 -9.10
C PRO A 52 -11.76 5.50 -8.98
N ALA A 53 -10.55 5.93 -8.56
CA ALA A 53 -10.20 7.34 -8.48
C ALA A 53 -10.18 8.02 -9.86
N LEU A 54 -9.94 7.28 -10.94
CA LEU A 54 -9.98 7.82 -12.30
C LEU A 54 -11.40 8.16 -12.80
N LEU A 55 -12.44 7.82 -12.05
CA LEU A 55 -13.81 8.24 -12.32
C LEU A 55 -14.08 9.69 -11.87
N SER A 56 -13.12 10.30 -11.21
CA SER A 56 -13.13 11.70 -10.77
C SER A 56 -11.98 12.47 -11.42
N GLU A 57 -12.03 13.80 -11.32
CA GLU A 57 -10.93 14.64 -11.78
C GLU A 57 -9.67 14.41 -10.91
N PRO A 58 -8.51 14.08 -11.49
CA PRO A 58 -7.29 13.76 -10.72
C PRO A 58 -6.85 14.88 -9.79
N GLU A 59 -7.08 16.14 -10.18
CA GLU A 59 -6.74 17.35 -9.41
C GLU A 59 -7.45 17.46 -8.07
N ARG A 60 -8.52 16.68 -7.87
CA ARG A 60 -9.25 16.60 -6.60
C ARG A 60 -8.47 15.85 -5.51
N PHE A 61 -7.53 15.01 -5.88
CA PHE A 61 -6.81 14.12 -4.95
C PHE A 61 -5.46 14.73 -4.54
N ARG A 62 -5.48 15.88 -3.87
CA ARG A 62 -4.28 16.59 -3.43
C ARG A 62 -3.58 15.91 -2.25
N ARG A 63 -4.35 15.26 -1.38
CA ARG A 63 -3.85 14.58 -0.18
C ARG A 63 -4.35 13.13 -0.19
N VAL A 64 -3.43 12.20 -0.30
CA VAL A 64 -3.74 10.76 -0.39
C VAL A 64 -3.12 10.02 0.78
N LEU A 65 -3.90 9.15 1.39
CA LEU A 65 -3.47 8.21 2.43
C LEU A 65 -3.60 6.77 1.93
N ILE A 66 -2.57 5.98 2.17
CA ILE A 66 -2.56 4.53 1.96
C ILE A 66 -2.39 3.86 3.33
N LEU A 67 -3.33 3.01 3.72
CA LEU A 67 -3.27 2.17 4.91
C LEU A 67 -3.01 0.73 4.47
N GLY A 68 -1.81 0.22 4.76
CA GLY A 68 -1.27 -1.01 4.21
C GLY A 68 -0.52 -0.74 2.89
N LEU A 69 0.81 -0.56 2.99
CA LEU A 69 1.64 -0.27 1.81
C LEU A 69 2.13 -1.53 1.11
N GLY A 70 2.43 -2.59 1.89
CA GLY A 70 3.14 -3.73 1.39
C GLY A 70 4.48 -3.34 0.76
N GLY A 71 4.82 -3.90 -0.39
CA GLY A 71 5.99 -3.51 -1.17
C GLY A 71 5.79 -2.26 -2.04
N GLY A 72 4.69 -1.51 -1.87
CA GLY A 72 4.47 -0.23 -2.55
C GLY A 72 3.84 -0.31 -3.94
N THR A 73 3.06 -1.36 -4.24
CA THR A 73 2.38 -1.54 -5.54
C THR A 73 1.57 -0.31 -5.96
N LEU A 74 0.96 0.39 -5.00
CA LEU A 74 0.06 1.54 -5.25
C LEU A 74 0.80 2.86 -5.51
N LEU A 75 2.06 3.01 -5.07
CA LEU A 75 2.77 4.30 -5.16
C LEU A 75 2.98 4.77 -6.61
N PRO A 76 3.50 3.95 -7.54
CA PRO A 76 3.73 4.39 -8.91
C PRO A 76 2.46 4.86 -9.65
N PRO A 77 1.32 4.11 -9.63
CA PRO A 77 0.11 4.58 -10.32
C PRO A 77 -0.50 5.83 -9.68
N ILE A 78 -0.54 5.93 -8.34
CA ILE A 78 -1.07 7.11 -7.65
C ILE A 78 -0.22 8.34 -7.98
N ARG A 79 1.10 8.24 -7.92
CA ARG A 79 2.01 9.34 -8.28
C ARG A 79 1.82 9.78 -9.72
N ALA A 80 1.76 8.84 -10.66
CA ALA A 80 1.71 9.13 -12.08
C ALA A 80 0.36 9.67 -12.55
N LEU A 81 -0.75 9.24 -11.94
CA LEU A 81 -2.10 9.49 -12.45
C LEU A 81 -2.88 10.50 -11.61
N LEU A 82 -2.62 10.59 -10.31
CA LEU A 82 -3.28 11.55 -9.42
C LEU A 82 -2.36 12.71 -9.04
N ALA A 83 -1.04 12.52 -9.08
CA ALA A 83 -0.01 13.51 -8.75
C ALA A 83 -0.32 14.33 -7.47
N PRO A 84 -0.57 13.69 -6.32
CA PRO A 84 -0.96 14.38 -5.10
C PRO A 84 0.19 15.26 -4.58
N ASP A 85 -0.16 16.37 -3.92
CA ASP A 85 0.81 17.21 -3.23
C ASP A 85 1.38 16.52 -1.99
N LYS A 86 0.57 15.67 -1.36
CA LYS A 86 0.95 14.89 -0.18
C LYS A 86 0.47 13.46 -0.30
N LEU A 87 1.40 12.54 -0.19
CA LEU A 87 1.15 11.09 -0.16
C LEU A 87 1.76 10.52 1.11
N ILE A 88 0.91 9.96 1.98
CA ILE A 88 1.31 9.26 3.19
C ILE A 88 0.93 7.78 3.04
N ALA A 89 1.83 6.90 3.40
CA ALA A 89 1.58 5.46 3.42
C ALA A 89 2.03 4.86 4.76
N VAL A 90 1.16 4.10 5.40
CA VAL A 90 1.43 3.43 6.69
C VAL A 90 1.58 1.94 6.44
N GLU A 91 2.65 1.35 6.94
CA GLU A 91 2.97 -0.08 6.81
C GLU A 91 3.39 -0.66 8.15
N LEU A 92 2.82 -1.79 8.50
CA LEU A 92 3.11 -2.48 9.77
C LEU A 92 4.42 -3.26 9.71
N ASP A 93 4.71 -3.88 8.58
CA ASP A 93 5.84 -4.80 8.40
C ASP A 93 7.10 -4.05 7.92
N PRO A 94 8.19 -4.04 8.71
CA PRO A 94 9.42 -3.36 8.33
C PRO A 94 10.08 -3.96 7.09
N HIS A 95 9.89 -5.26 6.81
CA HIS A 95 10.46 -5.92 5.64
C HIS A 95 9.72 -5.56 4.37
N HIS A 96 8.39 -5.41 4.43
CA HIS A 96 7.60 -4.87 3.33
C HIS A 96 8.07 -3.46 2.97
N LEU A 97 8.23 -2.61 3.98
CA LEU A 97 8.70 -1.25 3.79
C LEU A 97 10.14 -1.19 3.25
N ALA A 98 11.02 -2.08 3.71
CA ALA A 98 12.38 -2.21 3.16
C ALA A 98 12.36 -2.61 1.69
N VAL A 99 11.49 -3.57 1.31
CA VAL A 99 11.33 -3.97 -0.11
C VAL A 99 10.84 -2.81 -0.96
N ALA A 100 9.85 -2.04 -0.49
CA ALA A 100 9.35 -0.87 -1.21
C ALA A 100 10.44 0.18 -1.46
N ARG A 101 11.30 0.42 -0.46
CA ARG A 101 12.38 1.43 -0.53
C ARG A 101 13.60 0.96 -1.30
N GLU A 102 14.08 -0.24 -1.03
CA GLU A 102 15.42 -0.70 -1.42
C GLU A 102 15.39 -1.65 -2.64
N VAL A 103 14.37 -2.52 -2.74
CA VAL A 103 14.31 -3.55 -3.77
C VAL A 103 13.48 -3.12 -4.96
N PHE A 104 12.26 -2.66 -4.72
CA PHE A 104 11.40 -2.11 -5.77
C PHE A 104 11.76 -0.66 -6.09
N SER A 105 12.32 0.07 -5.11
CA SER A 105 12.71 1.49 -5.24
C SER A 105 11.55 2.36 -5.71
N VAL A 106 10.35 2.13 -5.15
CA VAL A 106 9.11 2.79 -5.58
C VAL A 106 8.74 3.98 -4.71
N VAL A 107 9.35 4.15 -3.54
CA VAL A 107 9.12 5.32 -2.67
C VAL A 107 9.82 6.54 -3.28
N GLY A 108 9.03 7.54 -3.65
CA GLY A 108 9.51 8.78 -4.28
C GLY A 108 9.94 9.85 -3.26
N GLU A 109 10.65 10.86 -3.76
CA GLU A 109 10.96 12.05 -2.97
C GLU A 109 9.67 12.78 -2.57
N GLY A 110 9.55 13.16 -1.29
CA GLY A 110 8.36 13.84 -0.76
C GLY A 110 7.22 12.91 -0.34
N GLU A 111 7.29 11.61 -0.62
CA GLU A 111 6.35 10.63 -0.10
C GLU A 111 6.72 10.25 1.34
N GLN A 112 5.74 10.32 2.23
CA GLN A 112 5.94 9.96 3.63
C GLN A 112 5.52 8.51 3.86
N THR A 113 6.48 7.67 4.21
CA THR A 113 6.20 6.30 4.66
C THR A 113 6.39 6.19 6.17
N VAL A 114 5.40 5.63 6.84
CA VAL A 114 5.36 5.45 8.30
C VAL A 114 5.37 3.96 8.62
N LEU A 115 6.32 3.53 9.46
CA LEU A 115 6.31 2.18 10.01
C LEU A 115 5.43 2.18 11.27
N GLY A 116 4.34 1.42 11.26
CA GLY A 116 3.42 1.34 12.38
C GLY A 116 2.08 0.70 12.06
N ASP A 117 1.29 0.49 13.11
CA ASP A 117 -0.10 0.03 12.99
C ASP A 117 -0.98 1.13 12.39
N ALA A 118 -1.61 0.83 11.25
CA ALA A 118 -2.41 1.80 10.49
C ALA A 118 -3.68 2.26 11.25
N VAL A 119 -4.28 1.39 12.05
CA VAL A 119 -5.46 1.73 12.86
C VAL A 119 -5.07 2.68 14.00
N ALA A 120 -3.99 2.36 14.71
CA ALA A 120 -3.47 3.22 15.77
C ALA A 120 -3.01 4.57 15.21
N TRP A 121 -2.34 4.56 14.07
CA TRP A 121 -1.87 5.77 13.40
C TRP A 121 -3.06 6.67 12.99
N LEU A 122 -4.08 6.10 12.35
CA LEU A 122 -5.25 6.85 11.90
C LEU A 122 -6.02 7.47 13.08
N ASN A 123 -6.17 6.72 14.18
CA ASN A 123 -6.84 7.23 15.39
C ASN A 123 -6.07 8.35 16.08
N ALA A 124 -4.75 8.39 15.94
CA ALA A 124 -3.89 9.44 16.51
C ALA A 124 -3.65 10.62 15.55
N TYR A 125 -4.09 10.49 14.29
CA TYR A 125 -3.87 11.53 13.29
C TYR A 125 -4.77 12.74 13.53
N ASP A 126 -4.17 13.90 13.71
CA ASP A 126 -4.82 15.19 13.99
C ASP A 126 -4.57 16.25 12.89
N GLY A 127 -3.98 15.81 11.76
CA GLY A 127 -3.69 16.69 10.64
C GLY A 127 -4.90 16.96 9.75
N GLU A 128 -4.66 17.65 8.63
CA GLU A 128 -5.69 17.94 7.64
C GLU A 128 -6.26 16.67 6.99
N PRO A 129 -7.56 16.64 6.66
CA PRO A 129 -8.20 15.49 6.06
C PRO A 129 -7.59 15.13 4.69
N PHE A 130 -7.86 13.93 4.24
CA PHE A 130 -7.41 13.39 2.95
C PHE A 130 -8.52 13.45 1.91
N ASP A 131 -8.16 13.68 0.66
CA ASP A 131 -9.12 13.64 -0.45
C ASP A 131 -9.37 12.21 -0.92
N LEU A 132 -8.43 11.30 -0.63
CA LEU A 132 -8.53 9.87 -0.91
C LEU A 132 -7.86 9.08 0.20
N ILE A 133 -8.55 8.08 0.72
CA ILE A 133 -7.97 7.06 1.59
C ILE A 133 -8.13 5.70 0.90
N ILE A 134 -7.01 5.01 0.67
CA ILE A 134 -6.99 3.64 0.18
C ILE A 134 -6.64 2.74 1.35
N GLU A 135 -7.48 1.74 1.62
CA GLU A 135 -7.28 0.78 2.69
C GLU A 135 -7.05 -0.61 2.11
N ASP A 136 -5.88 -1.18 2.40
CA ASP A 136 -5.44 -2.52 2.00
C ASP A 136 -4.87 -3.27 3.22
N LEU A 137 -5.64 -3.30 4.31
CA LEU A 137 -5.24 -3.91 5.59
C LEU A 137 -5.61 -5.39 5.60
N PHE A 138 -4.65 -6.22 5.22
CA PHE A 138 -4.76 -7.66 5.25
C PHE A 138 -3.65 -8.28 6.09
N ALA A 139 -3.96 -9.37 6.78
CA ALA A 139 -3.02 -10.15 7.57
C ALA A 139 -3.20 -11.65 7.29
N PRO A 140 -2.15 -12.46 7.42
CA PRO A 140 -2.29 -13.91 7.37
C PRO A 140 -3.08 -14.38 8.60
N ASP A 141 -4.09 -15.21 8.38
CA ASP A 141 -4.84 -15.90 9.42
C ASP A 141 -4.93 -17.38 9.03
N ASN A 142 -4.17 -18.26 9.71
CA ASN A 142 -4.15 -19.73 9.49
C ASN A 142 -4.03 -20.10 8.00
N ASP A 143 -3.00 -19.61 7.29
CA ASP A 143 -2.73 -19.82 5.87
C ASP A 143 -3.74 -19.19 4.89
N VAL A 144 -4.70 -18.43 5.39
CA VAL A 144 -5.64 -17.65 4.59
C VAL A 144 -5.37 -16.16 4.80
N VAL A 145 -5.36 -15.40 3.71
CA VAL A 145 -5.29 -13.93 3.78
C VAL A 145 -6.66 -13.40 4.15
N SER A 146 -6.77 -12.74 5.30
CA SER A 146 -8.00 -12.14 5.77
C SER A 146 -7.84 -10.64 6.02
N ARG A 147 -8.95 -9.91 6.06
CA ARG A 147 -8.91 -8.49 6.43
C ARG A 147 -8.50 -8.36 7.90
N ALA A 148 -7.53 -7.47 8.15
CA ALA A 148 -7.09 -7.16 9.52
C ALA A 148 -8.13 -6.34 10.29
N VAL A 149 -9.05 -5.68 9.59
CA VAL A 149 -10.12 -4.85 10.15
C VAL A 149 -11.48 -5.26 9.57
N PRO A 150 -12.58 -5.18 10.33
CA PRO A 150 -13.90 -5.52 9.81
C PRO A 150 -14.38 -4.50 8.77
N ALA A 151 -15.05 -4.97 7.71
CA ALA A 151 -15.63 -4.09 6.69
C ALA A 151 -17.03 -3.60 7.10
N ASP A 152 -17.13 -2.93 8.26
CA ASP A 152 -18.38 -2.47 8.83
C ASP A 152 -18.31 -1.00 9.30
N ARG A 153 -19.41 -0.54 9.93
CA ARG A 153 -19.52 0.85 10.42
C ARG A 153 -18.48 1.21 11.49
N SER A 154 -17.96 0.23 12.23
CA SER A 154 -16.98 0.49 13.29
C SER A 154 -15.66 0.98 12.71
N TRP A 155 -15.30 0.50 11.50
CA TRP A 155 -14.12 0.91 10.76
C TRP A 155 -14.38 2.06 9.77
N VAL A 156 -15.51 2.02 9.05
CA VAL A 156 -15.82 3.08 8.06
C VAL A 156 -15.98 4.46 8.73
N ARG A 157 -16.50 4.55 9.95
CA ARG A 157 -16.64 5.84 10.64
C ARG A 157 -15.31 6.53 10.95
N PRO A 158 -14.28 5.86 11.51
CA PRO A 158 -12.93 6.46 11.62
C PRO A 158 -12.40 6.94 10.29
N LEU A 159 -12.47 6.14 9.22
CA LEU A 159 -12.04 6.55 7.90
C LEU A 159 -12.75 7.83 7.42
N ALA A 160 -14.09 7.85 7.50
CA ALA A 160 -14.90 8.97 7.04
C ALA A 160 -14.60 10.29 7.76
N ARG A 161 -14.14 10.27 9.03
CA ARG A 161 -13.73 11.48 9.77
C ARG A 161 -12.47 12.13 9.19
N HIS A 162 -11.67 11.36 8.48
CA HIS A 162 -10.40 11.82 7.90
C HIS A 162 -10.51 12.09 6.39
N VAL A 163 -11.69 11.92 5.79
CA VAL A 163 -11.95 12.27 4.38
C VAL A 163 -12.51 13.69 4.29
N SER A 164 -12.00 14.47 3.34
CA SER A 164 -12.46 15.84 3.08
C SER A 164 -13.92 15.86 2.58
N GLU A 165 -14.71 16.82 3.04
CA GLU A 165 -16.10 17.08 2.60
C GLU A 165 -16.12 17.84 1.25
N ARG A 166 -15.64 17.26 0.15
CA ARG A 166 -15.63 17.93 -1.16
C ARG A 166 -16.53 17.23 -2.18
#